data_b9099949ab42028c48ea163aa9be354b
#
_entry.id   b9099949ab42028c48ea163aa9be354b
#
_cell.length_a   1.000
_cell.length_b   1.000
_cell.length_c   1.000
_cell.angle_alpha   90.00
_cell.angle_beta   90.00
_cell.angle_gamma   90.00
#
_symmetry.space_group_name_H-M   'P 1'
#
loop_
_entity.id
_entity.type
_entity.pdbx_description
1 polymer ?
#
loop_
_entity_poly.entity_id
_entity_poly.type
_entity_poly.pdbx_seq_one_letter_code
_entity_poly.pdbx_strand_id
1 'polypeptide(L)'
;MFTVASLIFVFSSRGETETKTEVFPDDEIVFPENLLDASGNLLSIDDLESKYIGLYFSASWCGPCRKFTPKLIDFRNKFSEEFEVILIGADGSAKAQANYMKKYSMPWLAMENQSAQAKHASELSGVEYIPYLVILDSKGNIITKDGKNHVMKMGEKALEYWKDL
;
A
#
# COMPACT_ATOMS: atom_id res chain seq x y z
N MET A 1 -3.18 -15.13 -5.08
CA MET A 1 -3.40 -14.63 -6.44
C MET A 1 -4.06 -13.27 -6.28
N PHE A 2 -3.29 -12.18 -6.44
CA PHE A 2 -3.87 -10.84 -6.36
C PHE A 2 -4.69 -10.58 -7.61
N THR A 3 -5.89 -10.03 -7.45
CA THR A 3 -6.75 -9.70 -8.59
C THR A 3 -6.16 -8.51 -9.34
N VAL A 4 -5.63 -8.74 -10.52
CA VAL A 4 -5.19 -7.69 -11.44
C VAL A 4 -6.43 -7.11 -12.13
N ALA A 5 -6.53 -5.77 -12.16
CA ALA A 5 -7.67 -5.07 -12.71
C ALA A 5 -8.05 -5.57 -14.11
N SER A 6 -9.17 -6.29 -14.20
CA SER A 6 -9.77 -6.67 -15.49
C SER A 6 -10.50 -5.46 -16.05
N LEU A 7 -9.97 -4.89 -17.14
CA LEU A 7 -10.57 -3.76 -17.84
C LEU A 7 -11.92 -4.17 -18.48
N ILE A 8 -13.02 -3.70 -17.94
CA ILE A 8 -14.32 -3.80 -18.59
C ILE A 8 -14.46 -2.61 -19.55
N PHE A 9 -14.40 -2.88 -20.86
CA PHE A 9 -14.66 -1.88 -21.89
C PHE A 9 -16.17 -1.69 -22.07
N VAL A 10 -16.68 -0.51 -21.74
CA VAL A 10 -18.00 -0.07 -22.19
C VAL A 10 -17.82 0.86 -23.38
N PHE A 11 -18.20 0.39 -24.56
CA PHE A 11 -18.20 1.19 -25.79
C PHE A 11 -19.45 2.08 -25.83
N SER A 12 -19.27 3.39 -25.77
CA SER A 12 -20.29 4.35 -26.18
C SER A 12 -19.75 5.24 -27.32
N SER A 13 -20.42 5.16 -28.46
CA SER A 13 -20.04 5.91 -29.65
C SER A 13 -20.58 7.35 -29.58
N ARG A 14 -19.71 8.34 -29.35
CA ARG A 14 -19.77 9.73 -29.91
C ARG A 14 -18.58 10.53 -29.39
N GLY A 15 -17.82 11.11 -30.30
CA GLY A 15 -16.62 11.90 -30.14
C GLY A 15 -16.59 12.92 -28.97
N GLU A 16 -16.17 12.46 -27.82
CA GLU A 16 -15.74 13.25 -26.66
C GLU A 16 -14.51 12.55 -26.08
N THR A 17 -13.54 13.32 -25.65
CA THR A 17 -12.34 12.84 -24.95
C THR A 17 -12.77 12.00 -23.74
N GLU A 18 -12.78 10.68 -23.89
CA GLU A 18 -13.13 9.74 -22.83
C GLU A 18 -12.10 9.84 -21.70
N THR A 19 -12.46 10.48 -20.61
CA THR A 19 -11.83 10.25 -19.33
C THR A 19 -12.17 8.82 -18.92
N LYS A 20 -11.20 7.94 -19.05
CA LYS A 20 -11.28 6.53 -18.68
C LYS A 20 -11.51 6.46 -17.16
N THR A 21 -12.76 6.34 -16.73
CA THR A 21 -13.07 6.12 -15.32
C THR A 21 -12.80 4.65 -15.03
N GLU A 22 -11.72 4.38 -14.31
CA GLU A 22 -11.46 3.04 -13.79
C GLU A 22 -12.52 2.72 -12.72
N VAL A 23 -13.26 1.64 -12.92
CA VAL A 23 -14.25 1.15 -11.96
C VAL A 23 -13.62 -0.01 -11.20
N PHE A 24 -13.48 0.16 -9.90
CA PHE A 24 -12.94 -0.86 -8.99
C PHE A 24 -14.07 -1.59 -8.24
N PRO A 25 -13.86 -2.86 -7.83
CA PRO A 25 -14.77 -3.55 -6.92
C PRO A 25 -14.89 -2.80 -5.58
N ASP A 26 -16.09 -2.81 -4.99
CA ASP A 26 -16.37 -2.08 -3.75
C ASP A 26 -15.81 -2.77 -2.48
N ASP A 27 -15.33 -4.01 -2.59
CA ASP A 27 -14.97 -4.87 -1.47
C ASP A 27 -13.55 -5.47 -1.55
N GLU A 28 -12.77 -5.09 -2.58
CA GLU A 28 -11.44 -5.66 -2.81
C GLU A 28 -10.39 -4.57 -3.08
N ILE A 29 -9.22 -4.70 -2.47
CA ILE A 29 -8.05 -3.86 -2.79
C ILE A 29 -7.50 -4.24 -4.16
N VAL A 30 -7.53 -3.31 -5.09
CA VAL A 30 -6.97 -3.50 -6.43
C VAL A 30 -5.55 -2.94 -6.48
N PHE A 31 -4.60 -3.83 -6.78
CA PHE A 31 -3.20 -3.45 -6.95
C PHE A 31 -2.91 -3.09 -8.41
N PRO A 32 -2.03 -2.12 -8.67
CA PRO A 32 -1.47 -1.92 -10.00
C PRO A 32 -0.52 -3.08 -10.36
N GLU A 33 -0.33 -3.35 -11.64
CA GLU A 33 0.63 -4.38 -12.11
C GLU A 33 2.07 -4.07 -11.67
N ASN A 34 2.39 -2.80 -11.55
CA ASN A 34 3.72 -2.33 -11.16
C ASN A 34 3.62 -1.33 -10.01
N LEU A 35 4.60 -1.41 -9.13
CA LEU A 35 4.84 -0.50 -8.03
C LEU A 35 6.15 0.27 -8.26
N LEU A 36 6.33 1.37 -7.56
CA LEU A 36 7.49 2.25 -7.68
C LEU A 36 8.48 2.01 -6.55
N ASP A 37 9.77 1.89 -6.89
CA ASP A 37 10.84 2.02 -5.90
C ASP A 37 11.10 3.50 -5.55
N ALA A 38 12.01 3.75 -4.61
CA ALA A 38 12.40 5.10 -4.21
C ALA A 38 13.09 5.91 -5.33
N SER A 39 13.53 5.27 -6.40
CA SER A 39 14.15 5.92 -7.57
C SER A 39 13.16 6.18 -8.71
N GLY A 40 11.91 5.69 -8.57
CA GLY A 40 10.86 5.80 -9.56
C GLY A 40 10.89 4.69 -10.62
N ASN A 41 11.65 3.62 -10.38
CA ASN A 41 11.61 2.45 -11.26
C ASN A 41 10.34 1.65 -10.99
N LEU A 42 9.74 1.13 -12.07
CA LEU A 42 8.61 0.22 -12.01
C LEU A 42 9.09 -1.21 -11.76
N LEU A 43 8.51 -1.85 -10.75
CA LEU A 43 8.78 -3.23 -10.37
C LEU A 43 7.47 -4.00 -10.30
N SER A 44 7.46 -5.25 -10.77
CA SER A 44 6.27 -6.09 -10.74
C SER A 44 5.81 -6.39 -9.32
N ILE A 45 4.49 -6.50 -9.14
CA ILE A 45 3.91 -6.96 -7.87
C ILE A 45 4.06 -8.48 -7.65
N ASP A 46 4.44 -9.24 -8.66
CA ASP A 46 4.51 -10.72 -8.60
C ASP A 46 5.40 -11.23 -7.45
N ASP A 47 6.45 -10.48 -7.12
CA ASP A 47 7.37 -10.80 -6.00
C ASP A 47 6.70 -10.70 -4.61
N LEU A 48 5.49 -10.14 -4.54
CA LEU A 48 4.73 -9.98 -3.30
C LEU A 48 3.70 -11.10 -3.08
N GLU A 49 3.52 -11.99 -4.06
CA GLU A 49 2.62 -13.13 -3.94
C GLU A 49 3.03 -14.01 -2.74
N SER A 50 2.02 -14.51 -2.05
CA SER A 50 2.15 -15.37 -0.87
C SER A 50 2.61 -14.69 0.44
N LYS A 51 2.84 -13.36 0.45
CA LYS A 51 3.17 -12.62 1.67
C LYS A 51 1.96 -11.93 2.28
N TYR A 52 2.02 -11.70 3.59
CA TYR A 52 1.17 -10.71 4.23
C TYR A 52 1.59 -9.32 3.77
N ILE A 53 0.65 -8.45 3.48
CA ILE A 53 0.92 -7.10 2.97
C ILE A 53 0.46 -6.05 3.99
N GLY A 54 1.36 -5.16 4.37
CA GLY A 54 1.04 -3.95 5.11
C GLY A 54 0.83 -2.76 4.16
N LEU A 55 -0.40 -2.30 3.99
CA LEU A 55 -0.65 -1.04 3.30
C LEU A 55 -0.34 0.11 4.27
N TYR A 56 0.74 0.82 4.01
CA TYR A 56 1.23 1.89 4.88
C TYR A 56 0.87 3.26 4.32
N PHE A 57 -0.10 3.90 4.95
CA PHE A 57 -0.54 5.26 4.63
C PHE A 57 0.29 6.27 5.43
N SER A 58 1.07 7.08 4.72
CA SER A 58 2.07 7.95 5.34
C SER A 58 2.41 9.15 4.46
N ALA A 59 3.10 10.16 5.03
CA ALA A 59 3.59 11.31 4.30
C ALA A 59 4.84 11.91 4.96
N SER A 60 5.66 12.58 4.16
CA SER A 60 6.93 13.20 4.60
C SER A 60 6.73 14.31 5.64
N TRP A 61 5.62 15.03 5.56
CA TRP A 61 5.26 16.14 6.47
C TRP A 61 4.66 15.67 7.80
N CYS A 62 4.27 14.40 7.91
CA CYS A 62 3.63 13.83 9.09
C CYS A 62 4.66 13.46 10.16
N GLY A 63 4.71 14.19 11.27
CA GLY A 63 5.63 13.93 12.37
C GLY A 63 5.52 12.55 12.99
N PRO A 64 4.32 12.09 13.39
CA PRO A 64 4.10 10.73 13.90
C PRO A 64 4.49 9.64 12.90
N CYS A 65 4.28 9.86 11.59
CA CYS A 65 4.69 8.93 10.54
C CYS A 65 6.21 8.72 10.55
N ARG A 66 6.96 9.82 10.62
CA ARG A 66 8.43 9.78 10.66
C ARG A 66 8.98 9.03 11.88
N LYS A 67 8.23 8.98 12.98
CA LYS A 67 8.59 8.20 14.18
C LYS A 67 8.24 6.71 14.04
N PHE A 68 7.19 6.40 13.31
CA PHE A 68 6.74 5.02 13.11
C PHE A 68 7.51 4.31 12.00
N THR A 69 7.87 5.01 10.92
CA THR A 69 8.57 4.45 9.75
C THR A 69 9.79 3.60 10.11
N PRO A 70 10.75 4.04 10.96
CA PRO A 70 11.89 3.20 11.31
C PRO A 70 11.49 1.88 11.99
N LYS A 71 10.48 1.90 12.85
CA LYS A 71 9.98 0.70 13.53
C LYS A 71 9.34 -0.29 12.56
N LEU A 72 8.62 0.23 11.56
CA LEU A 72 8.04 -0.60 10.51
C LEU A 72 9.12 -1.19 9.59
N ILE A 73 10.19 -0.44 9.31
CA ILE A 73 11.36 -0.94 8.56
C ILE A 73 12.02 -2.10 9.31
N ASP A 74 12.27 -1.96 10.61
CA ASP A 74 12.86 -3.02 11.43
C ASP A 74 11.99 -4.27 11.43
N PHE A 75 10.67 -4.09 11.60
CA PHE A 75 9.69 -5.19 11.55
C PHE A 75 9.68 -5.89 10.19
N ARG A 76 9.55 -5.13 9.11
CA ARG A 76 9.56 -5.68 7.73
C ARG A 76 10.87 -6.42 7.44
N ASN A 77 12.02 -5.87 7.78
CA ASN A 77 13.31 -6.49 7.50
C ASN A 77 13.49 -7.80 8.26
N LYS A 78 12.94 -7.90 9.47
CA LYS A 78 12.96 -9.15 10.23
C LYS A 78 12.10 -10.25 9.60
N PHE A 79 11.00 -9.89 8.98
CA PHE A 79 10.01 -10.82 8.43
C PHE A 79 9.89 -10.75 6.90
N SER A 80 10.96 -10.37 6.20
CA SER A 80 10.96 -10.09 4.75
C SER A 80 10.50 -11.27 3.87
N GLU A 81 10.62 -12.49 4.37
CA GLU A 81 10.14 -13.68 3.65
C GLU A 81 8.62 -13.85 3.70
N GLU A 82 7.96 -13.31 4.74
CA GLU A 82 6.53 -13.54 5.00
C GLU A 82 5.69 -12.26 4.98
N PHE A 83 6.33 -11.09 5.10
CA PHE A 83 5.67 -9.80 5.21
C PHE A 83 6.34 -8.75 4.33
N GLU A 84 5.53 -8.01 3.59
CA GLU A 84 5.99 -6.87 2.80
C GLU A 84 5.11 -5.65 3.05
N VAL A 85 5.66 -4.48 2.77
CA VAL A 85 4.96 -3.20 2.91
C VAL A 85 4.78 -2.58 1.53
N ILE A 86 3.63 -1.96 1.31
CA ILE A 86 3.37 -1.09 0.17
C ILE A 86 3.02 0.30 0.71
N LEU A 87 3.80 1.30 0.33
CA LEU A 87 3.52 2.69 0.70
C LEU A 87 2.39 3.25 -0.16
N ILE A 88 1.42 3.88 0.51
CA ILE A 88 0.41 4.73 -0.12
C ILE A 88 0.63 6.15 0.43
N GLY A 89 1.33 6.97 -0.36
CA GLY A 89 1.78 8.28 0.08
C GLY A 89 0.69 9.34 0.01
N ALA A 90 0.53 10.10 1.08
CA ALA A 90 -0.32 11.28 1.14
C ALA A 90 0.47 12.58 0.89
N ASP A 91 1.65 12.48 0.30
CA ASP A 91 2.43 13.64 -0.14
C ASP A 91 1.74 14.33 -1.33
N GLY A 92 1.97 15.62 -1.49
CA GLY A 92 1.36 16.43 -2.54
C GLY A 92 1.91 16.17 -3.95
N SER A 93 2.95 15.33 -4.11
CA SER A 93 3.54 14.99 -5.40
C SER A 93 4.35 13.68 -5.35
N ALA A 94 4.49 13.05 -6.52
CA ALA A 94 5.33 11.86 -6.69
C ALA A 94 6.79 12.11 -6.29
N LYS A 95 7.32 13.31 -6.57
CA LYS A 95 8.68 13.70 -6.18
C LYS A 95 8.83 13.77 -4.65
N ALA A 96 7.84 14.32 -3.95
CA ALA A 96 7.87 14.39 -2.48
C ALA A 96 7.82 12.99 -1.87
N GLN A 97 6.96 12.10 -2.38
CA GLN A 97 6.89 10.70 -1.99
C GLN A 97 8.23 9.97 -2.21
N ALA A 98 8.84 10.09 -3.39
CA ALA A 98 10.13 9.47 -3.70
C ALA A 98 11.25 9.98 -2.78
N ASN A 99 11.30 11.30 -2.51
CA ASN A 99 12.26 11.88 -1.58
C ASN A 99 12.06 11.38 -0.15
N TYR A 100 10.81 11.18 0.29
CA TYR A 100 10.49 10.60 1.59
C TYR A 100 11.02 9.17 1.69
N MET A 101 10.76 8.35 0.68
CA MET A 101 11.25 6.97 0.62
C MET A 101 12.78 6.91 0.67
N LYS A 102 13.47 7.75 -0.11
CA LYS A 102 14.95 7.85 -0.10
C LYS A 102 15.49 8.29 1.26
N LYS A 103 14.92 9.34 1.84
CA LYS A 103 15.37 9.90 3.11
C LYS A 103 15.35 8.88 4.26
N TYR A 104 14.36 8.00 4.27
CA TYR A 104 14.21 6.97 5.29
C TYR A 104 14.75 5.60 4.87
N SER A 105 15.34 5.50 3.67
CA SER A 105 15.83 4.23 3.13
C SER A 105 14.77 3.13 3.19
N MET A 106 13.53 3.49 2.79
CA MET A 106 12.42 2.54 2.82
C MET A 106 12.70 1.37 1.88
N PRO A 107 12.67 0.11 2.36
CA PRO A 107 13.04 -1.06 1.57
C PRO A 107 11.90 -1.61 0.71
N TRP A 108 10.74 -1.01 0.78
CA TRP A 108 9.51 -1.42 0.12
C TRP A 108 9.17 -0.56 -1.09
N LEU A 109 8.16 -0.99 -1.83
CA LEU A 109 7.63 -0.28 -2.98
C LEU A 109 6.45 0.61 -2.61
N ALA A 110 6.03 1.46 -3.52
CA ALA A 110 4.90 2.37 -3.36
C ALA A 110 3.92 2.29 -4.52
N MET A 111 2.65 2.54 -4.27
CA MET A 111 1.71 2.91 -5.32
C MET A 111 2.06 4.28 -5.86
N GLU A 112 1.78 4.51 -7.15
CA GLU A 112 1.95 5.84 -7.75
C GLU A 112 1.13 6.87 -6.95
N ASN A 113 1.79 7.98 -6.60
CA ASN A 113 1.20 9.03 -5.77
C ASN A 113 -0.09 9.56 -6.40
N GLN A 114 -1.18 9.54 -5.64
CA GLN A 114 -2.51 9.99 -6.05
C GLN A 114 -3.14 9.21 -7.23
N SER A 115 -2.63 8.02 -7.57
CA SER A 115 -3.25 7.14 -8.56
C SER A 115 -4.68 6.74 -8.17
N ALA A 116 -5.45 6.26 -9.13
CA ALA A 116 -6.80 5.77 -8.88
C ALA A 116 -6.79 4.58 -7.90
N GLN A 117 -5.83 3.66 -8.04
CA GLN A 117 -5.65 2.51 -7.14
C GLN A 117 -5.28 2.95 -5.71
N ALA A 118 -4.40 3.96 -5.57
CA ALA A 118 -4.05 4.50 -4.24
C ALA A 118 -5.25 5.15 -3.54
N LYS A 119 -6.07 5.88 -4.28
CA LYS A 119 -7.32 6.48 -3.76
C LYS A 119 -8.32 5.41 -3.35
N HIS A 120 -8.57 4.44 -4.24
CA HIS A 120 -9.47 3.31 -3.96
C HIS A 120 -9.02 2.53 -2.71
N ALA A 121 -7.72 2.21 -2.60
CA ALA A 121 -7.19 1.54 -1.42
C ALA A 121 -7.38 2.37 -0.13
N SER A 122 -7.25 3.70 -0.20
CA SER A 122 -7.47 4.59 0.93
C SER A 122 -8.94 4.60 1.37
N GLU A 123 -9.87 4.67 0.42
CA GLU A 123 -11.31 4.66 0.65
C GLU A 123 -11.75 3.33 1.28
N LEU A 124 -11.36 2.20 0.70
CA LEU A 124 -11.71 0.87 1.18
C LEU A 124 -11.09 0.57 2.56
N SER A 125 -9.89 1.08 2.81
CA SER A 125 -9.23 0.99 4.11
C SER A 125 -9.88 1.87 5.17
N GLY A 126 -10.67 2.87 4.78
CA GLY A 126 -11.31 3.82 5.69
C GLY A 126 -10.30 4.70 6.42
N VAL A 127 -9.27 5.18 5.70
CA VAL A 127 -8.19 5.98 6.29
C VAL A 127 -8.66 7.39 6.61
N GLU A 128 -8.75 7.73 7.89
CA GLU A 128 -9.12 9.06 8.37
C GLU A 128 -7.93 9.87 8.87
N TYR A 129 -6.83 9.20 9.20
CA TYR A 129 -5.61 9.83 9.73
C TYR A 129 -4.36 9.01 9.35
N ILE A 130 -3.19 9.62 9.44
CA ILE A 130 -1.89 8.94 9.25
C ILE A 130 -0.97 9.17 10.48
N PRO A 131 -0.06 8.23 10.80
CA PRO A 131 0.22 6.98 10.08
C PRO A 131 -0.87 5.93 10.30
N TYR A 132 -1.20 5.20 9.24
CA TYR A 132 -2.18 4.12 9.27
C TYR A 132 -1.59 2.88 8.61
N LEU A 133 -1.86 1.69 9.14
CA LEU A 133 -1.33 0.44 8.62
C LEU A 133 -2.44 -0.61 8.58
N VAL A 134 -2.84 -0.99 7.38
CA VAL A 134 -3.81 -2.06 7.13
C VAL A 134 -3.05 -3.32 6.75
N ILE A 135 -3.41 -4.44 7.34
CA ILE A 135 -2.78 -5.73 7.06
C ILE A 135 -3.72 -6.56 6.19
N LEU A 136 -3.18 -7.06 5.11
CA LEU A 136 -3.83 -8.01 4.21
C LEU A 136 -3.20 -9.39 4.38
N ASP A 137 -4.00 -10.44 4.19
CA ASP A 137 -3.49 -11.80 4.06
C ASP A 137 -2.81 -12.01 2.69
N SER A 138 -2.23 -13.19 2.48
CA SER A 138 -1.59 -13.56 1.20
C SER A 138 -2.55 -13.68 0.01
N LYS A 139 -3.85 -13.55 0.24
CA LYS A 139 -4.89 -13.55 -0.81
C LYS A 139 -5.38 -12.14 -1.12
N GLY A 140 -4.92 -11.12 -0.36
CA GLY A 140 -5.32 -9.73 -0.50
C GLY A 140 -6.54 -9.32 0.34
N ASN A 141 -7.05 -10.17 1.22
CA ASN A 141 -8.16 -9.82 2.11
C ASN A 141 -7.66 -8.97 3.27
N ILE A 142 -8.42 -7.94 3.65
CA ILE A 142 -8.13 -7.15 4.85
C ILE A 142 -8.39 -8.00 6.09
N ILE A 143 -7.36 -8.26 6.88
CA ILE A 143 -7.46 -8.98 8.16
C ILE A 143 -7.49 -8.05 9.36
N THR A 144 -6.83 -6.90 9.29
CA THR A 144 -6.94 -5.88 10.35
C THR A 144 -6.57 -4.49 9.84
N LYS A 145 -7.24 -3.49 10.37
CA LYS A 145 -6.94 -2.06 10.15
C LYS A 145 -6.12 -1.44 11.29
N ASP A 146 -5.77 -2.23 12.30
CA ASP A 146 -5.02 -1.78 13.50
C ASP A 146 -3.54 -2.21 13.49
N GLY A 147 -3.00 -2.53 12.32
CA GLY A 147 -1.64 -3.04 12.15
C GLY A 147 -0.56 -2.18 12.81
N LYS A 148 -0.71 -0.84 12.77
CA LYS A 148 0.23 0.08 13.44
C LYS A 148 0.30 -0.20 14.95
N ASN A 149 -0.84 -0.31 15.62
CA ASN A 149 -0.87 -0.56 17.06
C ASN A 149 -0.35 -1.96 17.39
N HIS A 150 -0.61 -2.95 16.54
CA HIS A 150 -0.06 -4.29 16.70
C HIS A 150 1.46 -4.28 16.67
N VAL A 151 2.07 -3.65 15.66
CA VAL A 151 3.54 -3.50 15.59
C VAL A 151 4.09 -2.75 16.81
N MET A 152 3.42 -1.68 17.23
CA MET A 152 3.89 -0.85 18.34
C MET A 152 3.79 -1.52 19.71
N LYS A 153 2.74 -2.31 19.95
CA LYS A 153 2.44 -2.92 21.25
C LYS A 153 2.98 -4.34 21.38
N MET A 154 2.92 -5.10 20.29
CA MET A 154 3.26 -6.53 20.29
C MET A 154 4.65 -6.80 19.71
N GLY A 155 5.23 -5.82 18.97
CA GLY A 155 6.51 -6.00 18.29
C GLY A 155 6.48 -7.20 17.35
N GLU A 156 7.46 -8.08 17.49
CA GLU A 156 7.62 -9.26 16.65
C GLU A 156 6.45 -10.25 16.70
N LYS A 157 5.71 -10.27 17.79
CA LYS A 157 4.53 -11.15 17.95
C LYS A 157 3.35 -10.75 17.07
N ALA A 158 3.40 -9.55 16.46
CA ALA A 158 2.31 -9.06 15.62
C ALA A 158 2.08 -9.96 14.39
N LEU A 159 3.13 -10.48 13.77
CA LEU A 159 3.00 -11.36 12.61
C LEU A 159 2.26 -12.65 12.94
N GLU A 160 2.65 -13.33 14.03
CA GLU A 160 1.97 -14.57 14.47
C GLU A 160 0.52 -14.28 14.84
N TYR A 161 0.26 -13.15 15.50
CA TYR A 161 -1.11 -12.72 15.79
C TYR A 161 -1.95 -12.53 14.52
N TRP A 162 -1.38 -11.97 13.45
CA TRP A 162 -2.11 -11.80 12.17
C TRP A 162 -2.40 -13.13 11.47
N LYS A 163 -1.53 -14.13 11.65
CA LYS A 163 -1.76 -15.48 11.12
C LYS A 163 -2.93 -16.20 11.80
N ASP A 164 -3.24 -15.81 13.03
CA ASP A 164 -4.32 -16.41 13.83
C ASP A 164 -5.69 -15.67 13.66
N LEU A 165 -5.73 -14.53 12.91
CA LEU A 165 -6.96 -13.79 12.63
C LEU A 165 -7.70 -14.37 11.41
#